data_eef2f163f336899144a53338f2067daa
#
_entry.id   eef2f163f336899144a53338f2067daa
#
_cell.length_a   1.000
_cell.length_b   1.000
_cell.length_c   1.000
_cell.angle_alpha   90.00
_cell.angle_beta   90.00
_cell.angle_gamma   90.00
#
_symmetry.space_group_name_H-M   'P 1'
#
loop_
_entity.id
_entity.type
_entity.pdbx_description
1 polymer ?
#
loop_
_entity_poly.entity_id
_entity_poly.type
_entity_poly.pdbx_seq_one_letter_code
_entity_poly.pdbx_strand_id
1 'polypeptide(L)'
;MQTEPFDFTTPDGRHVNAVLDRPSGQARGFALFAHCFTCGKDNLAATRISRALANEGVGTLRIDFAGVGEVGTDLPAGFTADVEDLIAAGEHMAKKGCAPGLLIGHSLGGAAAIAAAGRLPTVKAVATIGAPYDVSHVLGAEGEGAVHAATVGGIRIAVGPGFAEDLRKQDQRERLATLKRALLILHSPVDQVVDIEESTGIYVAAKHPKSFVSLDKADHLLTRPEDAAYAAVVIAAWASRYIEDMSTPMGGAEADGVVRVAETGAGRFQVKIEAGGAVLMGDEPVSVGGMASGPTPYELVGAGLGACTVMTLRLYAERKGLPLERASVEVRHDKRAGETPPDVFERTLTLDGLLTEEQRARMFEIADKCPVHRTLEGSSRIVTRARAAMAAPDEAEHFAEMQMVAEEVEPE
;
A
#
# COMPACT_ATOMS: atom_id res chain seq x y z
N MET A 1 7.07 6.40 2.70
CA MET A 1 7.28 5.07 3.29
C MET A 1 8.42 5.18 4.28
N GLN A 2 8.29 4.61 5.46
CA GLN A 2 9.31 4.57 6.51
C GLN A 2 9.66 3.12 6.80
N THR A 3 10.95 2.78 6.87
CA THR A 3 11.45 1.47 7.26
C THR A 3 12.03 1.60 8.66
N GLU A 4 11.56 0.79 9.63
CA GLU A 4 12.01 0.84 11.01
C GLU A 4 12.42 -0.55 11.52
N PRO A 5 13.44 -0.66 12.38
CA PRO A 5 13.76 -1.89 13.09
C PRO A 5 12.58 -2.33 13.96
N PHE A 6 12.28 -3.63 13.97
CA PHE A 6 11.16 -4.19 14.73
C PHE A 6 11.56 -5.51 15.41
N ASP A 7 12.81 -5.59 15.84
CA ASP A 7 13.38 -6.79 16.46
C ASP A 7 12.63 -7.19 17.73
N PHE A 8 12.57 -8.48 17.99
CA PHE A 8 11.90 -9.00 19.18
C PHE A 8 12.56 -10.31 19.67
N THR A 9 12.20 -10.71 20.88
CA THR A 9 12.60 -12.00 21.43
C THR A 9 11.40 -12.92 21.51
N THR A 10 11.54 -14.14 21.02
CA THR A 10 10.52 -15.19 21.08
C THR A 10 10.32 -15.67 22.53
N PRO A 11 9.18 -16.32 22.86
CA PRO A 11 8.94 -16.84 24.20
C PRO A 11 9.99 -17.84 24.71
N ASP A 12 10.66 -18.55 23.80
CA ASP A 12 11.75 -19.50 24.09
C ASP A 12 13.14 -18.84 24.14
N GLY A 13 13.21 -17.49 24.03
CA GLY A 13 14.42 -16.70 24.24
C GLY A 13 15.26 -16.47 22.98
N ARG A 14 14.82 -16.90 21.78
CA ARG A 14 15.53 -16.63 20.52
C ARG A 14 15.31 -15.17 20.09
N HIS A 15 16.36 -14.53 19.61
CA HIS A 15 16.29 -13.19 19.05
C HIS A 15 15.91 -13.29 17.56
N VAL A 16 14.90 -12.49 17.14
CA VAL A 16 14.44 -12.41 15.76
C VAL A 16 14.66 -10.99 15.26
N ASN A 17 15.49 -10.85 14.24
CA ASN A 17 15.68 -9.59 13.56
C ASN A 17 14.51 -9.33 12.62
N ALA A 18 13.91 -8.17 12.71
CA ALA A 18 12.74 -7.82 11.91
C ALA A 18 12.78 -6.35 11.49
N VAL A 19 12.11 -6.07 10.37
CA VAL A 19 12.00 -4.72 9.80
C VAL A 19 10.56 -4.47 9.39
N LEU A 20 9.98 -3.38 9.85
CA LEU A 20 8.64 -2.95 9.48
C LEU A 20 8.71 -1.83 8.45
N ASP A 21 8.21 -2.12 7.25
CA ASP A 21 7.96 -1.11 6.22
C ASP A 21 6.57 -0.52 6.42
N ARG A 22 6.51 0.75 6.83
CA ARG A 22 5.24 1.48 7.03
C ARG A 22 4.90 2.33 5.82
N PRO A 23 3.61 2.43 5.44
CA PRO A 23 3.16 3.43 4.49
C PRO A 23 3.45 4.85 4.99
N SER A 24 3.55 5.81 4.07
CA SER A 24 3.77 7.23 4.41
C SER A 24 2.58 7.86 5.14
N GLY A 25 1.40 7.25 5.03
CA GLY A 25 0.18 7.66 5.71
C GLY A 25 -0.26 6.69 6.81
N GLN A 26 -1.50 6.78 7.23
CA GLN A 26 -2.10 5.80 8.12
C GLN A 26 -2.15 4.44 7.41
N ALA A 27 -1.65 3.39 8.08
CA ALA A 27 -1.74 2.05 7.54
C ALA A 27 -3.21 1.61 7.49
N ARG A 28 -3.63 1.09 6.35
CA ARG A 28 -4.96 0.49 6.11
C ARG A 28 -5.03 -0.95 6.62
N GLY A 29 -3.90 -1.52 6.94
CA GLY A 29 -3.76 -2.87 7.47
C GLY A 29 -2.30 -3.25 7.57
N PHE A 30 -2.04 -4.39 8.19
CA PHE A 30 -0.70 -4.91 8.36
C PHE A 30 -0.59 -6.34 7.82
N ALA A 31 0.57 -6.63 7.22
CA ALA A 31 0.96 -7.94 6.76
C ALA A 31 2.23 -8.42 7.48
N LEU A 32 2.36 -9.72 7.63
CA LEU A 32 3.59 -10.38 8.03
C LEU A 32 4.10 -11.19 6.82
N PHE A 33 5.34 -10.95 6.42
CA PHE A 33 5.96 -11.56 5.25
C PHE A 33 6.99 -12.60 5.67
N ALA A 34 6.73 -13.84 5.30
CA ALA A 34 7.62 -14.98 5.43
C ALA A 34 8.37 -15.23 4.11
N HIS A 35 9.67 -14.91 4.05
CA HIS A 35 10.49 -15.25 2.87
C HIS A 35 11.00 -16.71 2.94
N CYS A 36 11.69 -17.16 1.88
CA CYS A 36 12.34 -18.46 1.90
C CYS A 36 13.42 -18.46 3.01
N PHE A 37 13.54 -19.58 3.72
CA PHE A 37 14.38 -19.66 4.92
C PHE A 37 15.90 -19.52 4.68
N THR A 38 16.35 -19.51 3.43
CA THR A 38 17.73 -19.20 3.04
C THR A 38 17.97 -17.76 2.66
N CYS A 39 16.89 -16.95 2.60
CA CYS A 39 16.93 -15.57 2.18
C CYS A 39 16.63 -14.69 3.40
N GLY A 40 17.51 -13.78 3.81
CA GLY A 40 17.21 -12.84 4.89
C GLY A 40 16.09 -11.85 4.56
N LYS A 41 15.59 -11.14 5.57
CA LYS A 41 14.55 -10.06 5.46
C LYS A 41 14.90 -9.00 4.42
N ASP A 42 16.16 -8.87 4.06
CA ASP A 42 16.67 -7.94 3.07
C ASP A 42 16.74 -8.53 1.65
N ASN A 43 16.19 -9.73 1.46
CA ASN A 43 16.02 -10.32 0.12
C ASN A 43 15.32 -9.33 -0.81
N LEU A 44 15.80 -9.26 -2.05
CA LEU A 44 15.38 -8.27 -3.03
C LEU A 44 13.87 -8.33 -3.34
N ALA A 45 13.32 -9.54 -3.50
CA ALA A 45 11.89 -9.73 -3.74
C ALA A 45 11.05 -9.31 -2.53
N ALA A 46 11.40 -9.79 -1.33
CA ALA A 46 10.72 -9.43 -0.09
C ALA A 46 10.71 -7.92 0.13
N THR A 47 11.85 -7.25 -0.07
CA THR A 47 11.98 -5.80 0.05
C THR A 47 11.14 -5.05 -0.98
N ARG A 48 11.13 -5.50 -2.24
CA ARG A 48 10.33 -4.87 -3.31
C ARG A 48 8.83 -5.02 -3.06
N ILE A 49 8.39 -6.24 -2.73
CA ILE A 49 6.98 -6.52 -2.44
C ILE A 49 6.52 -5.73 -1.22
N SER A 50 7.29 -5.73 -0.14
CA SER A 50 6.98 -5.00 1.09
C SER A 50 6.84 -3.49 0.84
N ARG A 51 7.77 -2.91 0.08
CA ARG A 51 7.73 -1.49 -0.30
C ARG A 51 6.55 -1.16 -1.22
N ALA A 52 6.25 -2.03 -2.18
CA ALA A 52 5.10 -1.85 -3.04
C ALA A 52 3.78 -1.96 -2.26
N LEU A 53 3.67 -2.89 -1.31
CA LEU A 53 2.53 -3.00 -0.40
C LEU A 53 2.39 -1.75 0.50
N ALA A 54 3.51 -1.18 0.95
CA ALA A 54 3.48 0.07 1.72
C ALA A 54 2.93 1.24 0.89
N ASN A 55 3.21 1.30 -0.42
CA ASN A 55 2.60 2.28 -1.33
C ASN A 55 1.09 2.08 -1.48
N GLU A 56 0.62 0.83 -1.36
CA GLU A 56 -0.81 0.48 -1.36
C GLU A 56 -1.47 0.65 0.04
N GLY A 57 -0.74 1.19 1.01
CA GLY A 57 -1.24 1.44 2.36
C GLY A 57 -1.13 0.25 3.33
N VAL A 58 -0.41 -0.82 2.97
CA VAL A 58 -0.25 -2.01 3.81
C VAL A 58 1.12 -1.98 4.50
N GLY A 59 1.15 -1.81 5.83
CA GLY A 59 2.39 -1.96 6.61
C GLY A 59 2.84 -3.42 6.60
N THR A 60 4.10 -3.70 6.27
CA THR A 60 4.58 -5.09 6.13
C THR A 60 5.79 -5.34 7.01
N LEU A 61 5.68 -6.30 7.94
CA LEU A 61 6.79 -6.80 8.74
C LEU A 61 7.50 -7.91 7.96
N ARG A 62 8.81 -7.77 7.79
CA ARG A 62 9.72 -8.80 7.28
C ARG A 62 10.60 -9.30 8.42
N ILE A 63 10.73 -10.61 8.59
CA ILE A 63 11.53 -11.21 9.66
C ILE A 63 12.68 -12.06 9.07
N ASP A 64 13.76 -12.17 9.79
CA ASP A 64 14.73 -13.24 9.59
C ASP A 64 14.32 -14.42 10.47
N PHE A 65 14.18 -15.60 9.87
CA PHE A 65 13.97 -16.81 10.67
C PHE A 65 15.18 -17.08 11.55
N ALA A 66 14.98 -17.52 12.77
CA ALA A 66 16.04 -17.82 13.70
C ALA A 66 16.98 -18.92 13.13
N GLY A 67 18.26 -18.62 13.03
CA GLY A 67 19.27 -19.50 12.41
C GLY A 67 19.67 -19.11 10.98
N VAL A 68 19.06 -18.07 10.40
CA VAL A 68 19.48 -17.51 9.11
C VAL A 68 20.32 -16.26 9.37
N GLY A 69 21.58 -16.26 8.93
CA GLY A 69 22.43 -15.05 8.95
C GLY A 69 23.71 -15.10 9.79
N GLU A 70 23.89 -16.06 10.66
CA GLU A 70 25.17 -16.25 11.34
C GLU A 70 26.01 -17.27 10.59
N VAL A 71 26.98 -16.75 9.83
CA VAL A 71 27.98 -17.58 9.19
C VAL A 71 28.80 -18.27 10.26
N GLY A 72 28.51 -19.53 10.56
CA GLY A 72 29.43 -20.42 11.26
C GLY A 72 28.91 -21.26 12.40
N THR A 73 27.67 -21.24 12.81
CA THR A 73 27.33 -21.96 14.03
C THR A 73 26.09 -22.86 14.02
N ASP A 74 24.99 -22.61 13.30
CA ASP A 74 23.89 -23.53 13.42
C ASP A 74 23.14 -23.80 12.10
N LEU A 75 22.88 -25.09 11.87
CA LEU A 75 21.96 -25.57 10.85
C LEU A 75 20.55 -24.99 11.11
N PRO A 76 19.76 -24.69 10.06
CA PRO A 76 18.41 -24.16 10.21
C PRO A 76 17.62 -24.93 11.27
N ALA A 77 16.93 -24.23 12.14
CA ALA A 77 16.23 -24.81 13.30
C ALA A 77 15.08 -25.78 12.90
N GLY A 78 14.62 -25.73 11.66
CA GLY A 78 13.56 -26.58 11.09
C GLY A 78 12.30 -25.81 10.74
N PHE A 79 11.48 -26.41 9.88
CA PHE A 79 10.22 -25.82 9.43
C PHE A 79 9.25 -25.51 10.57
N THR A 80 9.18 -26.38 11.58
CA THR A 80 8.33 -26.15 12.77
C THR A 80 8.81 -24.91 13.53
N ALA A 81 10.11 -24.67 13.63
CA ALA A 81 10.66 -23.48 14.28
C ALA A 81 10.33 -22.20 13.51
N ASP A 82 10.38 -22.23 12.17
CA ASP A 82 9.99 -21.11 11.32
C ASP A 82 8.50 -20.75 11.49
N VAL A 83 7.64 -21.76 11.64
CA VAL A 83 6.22 -21.54 11.95
C VAL A 83 6.03 -20.89 13.32
N GLU A 84 6.79 -21.30 14.34
CA GLU A 84 6.75 -20.69 15.67
C GLU A 84 7.26 -19.23 15.64
N ASP A 85 8.31 -18.95 14.85
CA ASP A 85 8.80 -17.58 14.67
C ASP A 85 7.75 -16.67 14.03
N LEU A 86 7.01 -17.16 13.01
CA LEU A 86 5.91 -16.41 12.41
C LEU A 86 4.79 -16.13 13.41
N ILE A 87 4.46 -17.09 14.25
CA ILE A 87 3.42 -16.92 15.27
C ILE A 87 3.87 -15.88 16.30
N ALA A 88 5.11 -16.01 16.81
CA ALA A 88 5.69 -15.05 17.75
C ALA A 88 5.75 -13.63 17.17
N ALA A 89 6.12 -13.50 15.88
CA ALA A 89 6.11 -12.23 15.17
C ALA A 89 4.70 -11.61 15.10
N GLY A 90 3.70 -12.41 14.70
CA GLY A 90 2.31 -11.94 14.62
C GLY A 90 1.74 -11.52 15.96
N GLU A 91 2.05 -12.25 17.04
CA GLU A 91 1.67 -11.89 18.42
C GLU A 91 2.39 -10.62 18.89
N HIS A 92 3.68 -10.47 18.54
CA HIS A 92 4.43 -9.26 18.87
C HIS A 92 3.87 -8.03 18.13
N MET A 93 3.55 -8.15 16.84
CA MET A 93 2.85 -7.11 16.07
C MET A 93 1.53 -6.72 16.76
N ALA A 94 0.74 -7.69 17.20
CA ALA A 94 -0.54 -7.42 17.87
C ALA A 94 -0.34 -6.62 19.17
N LYS A 95 0.65 -6.98 19.99
CA LYS A 95 1.01 -6.24 21.21
C LYS A 95 1.46 -4.81 20.93
N LYS A 96 2.02 -4.55 19.73
CA LYS A 96 2.46 -3.21 19.30
C LYS A 96 1.36 -2.43 18.55
N GLY A 97 0.12 -2.92 18.50
CA GLY A 97 -1.01 -2.25 17.86
C GLY A 97 -0.99 -2.31 16.32
N CYS A 98 -0.21 -3.21 15.74
CA CYS A 98 -0.12 -3.43 14.29
C CYS A 98 -0.38 -4.89 13.92
N ALA A 99 -1.42 -5.49 14.51
CA ALA A 99 -1.79 -6.90 14.31
C ALA A 99 -1.92 -7.26 12.81
N PRO A 100 -1.29 -8.36 12.34
CA PRO A 100 -1.36 -8.72 10.93
C PRO A 100 -2.74 -9.27 10.58
N GLY A 101 -3.37 -8.72 9.57
CA GLY A 101 -4.58 -9.26 8.93
C GLY A 101 -4.25 -10.20 7.77
N LEU A 102 -3.04 -10.08 7.23
CA LEU A 102 -2.53 -10.81 6.08
C LEU A 102 -1.22 -11.50 6.42
N LEU A 103 -1.10 -12.79 6.07
CA LEU A 103 0.19 -13.47 5.95
C LEU A 103 0.58 -13.56 4.47
N ILE A 104 1.82 -13.26 4.16
CA ILE A 104 2.38 -13.44 2.82
C ILE A 104 3.57 -14.37 2.96
N GLY A 105 3.65 -15.38 2.12
CA GLY A 105 4.77 -16.30 2.15
C GLY A 105 5.32 -16.60 0.76
N HIS A 106 6.64 -16.51 0.62
CA HIS A 106 7.36 -16.84 -0.61
C HIS A 106 8.09 -18.17 -0.47
N SER A 107 7.96 -19.04 -1.47
CA SER A 107 8.61 -20.34 -1.48
C SER A 107 8.22 -21.16 -0.23
N LEU A 108 9.16 -21.76 0.49
CA LEU A 108 8.92 -22.49 1.73
C LEU A 108 8.26 -21.63 2.82
N GLY A 109 8.51 -20.31 2.82
CA GLY A 109 7.81 -19.35 3.67
C GLY A 109 6.30 -19.29 3.40
N GLY A 110 5.86 -19.62 2.17
CA GLY A 110 4.43 -19.76 1.84
C GLY A 110 3.78 -20.94 2.54
N ALA A 111 4.46 -22.08 2.59
CA ALA A 111 4.02 -23.24 3.34
C ALA A 111 3.98 -22.97 4.85
N ALA A 112 4.97 -22.23 5.38
CA ALA A 112 5.01 -21.81 6.78
C ALA A 112 3.87 -20.81 7.11
N ALA A 113 3.57 -19.88 6.22
CA ALA A 113 2.44 -18.95 6.36
C ALA A 113 1.09 -19.69 6.44
N ILE A 114 0.87 -20.71 5.60
CA ILE A 114 -0.32 -21.58 5.67
C ILE A 114 -0.39 -22.27 7.05
N ALA A 115 0.73 -22.81 7.54
CA ALA A 115 0.79 -23.51 8.81
C ALA A 115 0.53 -22.58 10.01
N ALA A 116 1.06 -21.36 9.99
CA ALA A 116 0.92 -20.36 11.06
C ALA A 116 -0.47 -19.72 11.11
N ALA A 117 -1.15 -19.57 9.95
CA ALA A 117 -2.37 -18.78 9.81
C ALA A 117 -3.51 -19.21 10.74
N GLY A 118 -3.64 -20.51 11.00
CA GLY A 118 -4.68 -21.06 11.88
C GLY A 118 -4.49 -20.66 13.35
N ARG A 119 -3.27 -20.33 13.76
CA ARG A 119 -2.88 -19.97 15.13
C ARG A 119 -2.88 -18.46 15.39
N LEU A 120 -3.03 -17.63 14.35
CA LEU A 120 -3.11 -16.18 14.45
C LEU A 120 -4.55 -15.70 14.18
N PRO A 121 -5.32 -15.36 15.22
CA PRO A 121 -6.76 -15.07 15.10
C PRO A 121 -7.04 -13.78 14.31
N THR A 122 -6.10 -12.83 14.27
CA THR A 122 -6.22 -11.58 13.51
C THR A 122 -6.06 -11.80 12.00
N VAL A 123 -5.36 -12.86 11.58
CA VAL A 123 -5.15 -13.19 10.17
C VAL A 123 -6.46 -13.64 9.54
N LYS A 124 -6.87 -12.96 8.48
CA LYS A 124 -8.07 -13.25 7.67
C LYS A 124 -7.75 -13.80 6.30
N ALA A 125 -6.54 -13.52 5.82
CA ALA A 125 -6.10 -13.83 4.48
C ALA A 125 -4.65 -14.34 4.47
N VAL A 126 -4.35 -15.26 3.54
CA VAL A 126 -3.00 -15.77 3.27
C VAL A 126 -2.72 -15.63 1.78
N ALA A 127 -1.57 -15.09 1.42
CA ALA A 127 -1.07 -15.06 0.04
C ALA A 127 0.23 -15.86 -0.05
N THR A 128 0.32 -16.76 -1.02
CA THR A 128 1.53 -17.54 -1.28
C THR A 128 2.11 -17.20 -2.64
N ILE A 129 3.43 -17.14 -2.74
CA ILE A 129 4.16 -16.85 -3.97
C ILE A 129 5.16 -17.99 -4.20
N GLY A 130 4.98 -18.75 -5.28
CA GLY A 130 5.87 -19.87 -5.62
C GLY A 130 6.02 -20.90 -4.49
N ALA A 131 4.94 -21.16 -3.73
CA ALA A 131 5.00 -22.05 -2.56
C ALA A 131 4.85 -23.52 -2.94
N PRO A 132 5.57 -24.45 -2.25
CA PRO A 132 5.38 -25.86 -2.41
C PRO A 132 4.12 -26.37 -1.66
N TYR A 133 3.43 -27.32 -2.26
CA TYR A 133 2.41 -28.14 -1.61
C TYR A 133 3.04 -29.24 -0.77
N ASP A 134 4.03 -29.93 -1.34
CA ASP A 134 4.85 -30.90 -0.62
C ASP A 134 6.14 -30.23 -0.15
N VAL A 135 6.20 -29.86 1.13
CA VAL A 135 7.38 -29.21 1.70
C VAL A 135 8.62 -30.12 1.72
N SER A 136 8.44 -31.45 1.61
CA SER A 136 9.56 -32.41 1.60
C SER A 136 10.28 -32.44 0.26
N HIS A 137 9.69 -31.91 -0.81
CA HIS A 137 10.28 -31.88 -2.14
C HIS A 137 11.58 -31.04 -2.19
N VAL A 138 11.79 -30.12 -1.28
CA VAL A 138 13.05 -29.36 -1.16
C VAL A 138 14.23 -30.24 -0.73
N LEU A 139 13.95 -31.45 -0.20
CA LEU A 139 14.93 -32.48 0.08
C LEU A 139 15.21 -33.20 -1.24
N GLY A 140 16.32 -32.88 -1.91
CA GLY A 140 16.69 -33.58 -3.14
C GLY A 140 16.73 -35.12 -2.97
N ALA A 141 16.63 -35.85 -4.08
CA ALA A 141 16.54 -37.33 -4.12
C ALA A 141 17.78 -38.08 -3.60
N GLU A 142 18.84 -37.42 -3.19
CA GLU A 142 20.12 -38.01 -2.79
C GLU A 142 20.53 -37.60 -1.37
N GLY A 143 20.66 -38.60 -0.50
CA GLY A 143 21.35 -38.44 0.78
C GLY A 143 21.05 -39.49 1.84
N GLU A 144 21.52 -40.72 1.66
CA GLU A 144 21.83 -41.62 2.78
C GLU A 144 23.12 -41.16 3.43
N GLY A 145 23.04 -40.23 4.40
CA GLY A 145 24.17 -39.72 5.14
C GLY A 145 23.74 -38.78 6.27
N ALA A 146 24.64 -38.49 7.20
CA ALA A 146 24.37 -37.68 8.39
C ALA A 146 24.05 -36.20 8.08
N VAL A 147 24.27 -35.74 6.85
CA VAL A 147 23.94 -34.39 6.38
C VAL A 147 23.14 -34.47 5.09
N HIS A 148 21.92 -34.01 5.11
CA HIS A 148 21.10 -33.87 3.93
C HIS A 148 21.37 -32.54 3.26
N ALA A 149 21.22 -32.46 1.94
CA ALA A 149 21.25 -31.20 1.21
C ALA A 149 19.83 -30.84 0.80
N ALA A 150 19.40 -29.64 1.10
CA ALA A 150 18.18 -29.07 0.57
C ALA A 150 18.53 -28.05 -0.53
N THR A 151 17.75 -28.01 -1.60
CA THR A 151 17.86 -26.99 -2.62
C THR A 151 16.72 -26.00 -2.45
N VAL A 152 17.05 -24.80 -2.01
CA VAL A 152 16.07 -23.74 -1.76
C VAL A 152 16.48 -22.51 -2.55
N GLY A 153 15.55 -22.03 -3.40
CA GLY A 153 15.86 -20.90 -4.27
C GLY A 153 17.05 -21.13 -5.24
N GLY A 154 17.31 -22.39 -5.62
CA GLY A 154 18.46 -22.75 -6.45
C GLY A 154 19.79 -22.86 -5.69
N ILE A 155 19.79 -22.60 -4.40
CA ILE A 155 21.00 -22.71 -3.54
C ILE A 155 20.97 -24.06 -2.81
N ARG A 156 22.03 -24.82 -2.94
CA ARG A 156 22.20 -26.08 -2.21
C ARG A 156 22.78 -25.81 -0.83
N ILE A 157 22.04 -26.15 0.20
CA ILE A 157 22.42 -25.97 1.61
C ILE A 157 22.50 -27.31 2.31
N ALA A 158 23.46 -27.43 3.23
CA ALA A 158 23.50 -28.57 4.13
C ALA A 158 22.43 -28.41 5.21
N VAL A 159 21.61 -29.45 5.41
CA VAL A 159 20.60 -29.49 6.48
C VAL A 159 20.83 -30.71 7.36
N GLY A 160 20.60 -30.55 8.65
CA GLY A 160 20.74 -31.65 9.60
C GLY A 160 19.62 -32.71 9.45
N PRO A 161 19.84 -33.92 9.95
CA PRO A 161 18.84 -35.01 9.86
C PRO A 161 17.51 -34.62 10.51
N GLY A 162 17.51 -33.81 11.57
CA GLY A 162 16.30 -33.32 12.23
C GLY A 162 15.44 -32.44 11.34
N PHE A 163 16.06 -31.60 10.48
CA PHE A 163 15.34 -30.75 9.53
C PHE A 163 14.57 -31.58 8.49
N ALA A 164 15.23 -32.58 7.91
CA ALA A 164 14.60 -33.45 6.93
C ALA A 164 13.44 -34.26 7.54
N GLU A 165 13.61 -34.74 8.77
CA GLU A 165 12.57 -35.44 9.51
C GLU A 165 11.37 -34.52 9.82
N ASP A 166 11.64 -33.27 10.20
CA ASP A 166 10.61 -32.25 10.46
C ASP A 166 9.80 -32.00 9.21
N LEU A 167 10.43 -31.74 8.04
CA LEU A 167 9.75 -31.53 6.77
C LEU A 167 8.84 -32.72 6.38
N ARG A 168 9.31 -33.96 6.54
CA ARG A 168 8.53 -35.17 6.21
C ARG A 168 7.30 -35.37 7.09
N LYS A 169 7.28 -34.78 8.29
CA LYS A 169 6.14 -34.83 9.22
C LYS A 169 5.05 -33.80 8.90
N GLN A 170 5.30 -32.90 7.98
CA GLN A 170 4.35 -31.82 7.66
C GLN A 170 3.20 -32.33 6.79
N ASP A 171 1.96 -32.08 7.21
CA ASP A 171 0.75 -32.34 6.43
C ASP A 171 0.12 -31.05 5.95
N GLN A 172 0.58 -30.57 4.78
CA GLN A 172 0.01 -29.36 4.14
C GLN A 172 -1.41 -29.59 3.65
N ARG A 173 -1.75 -30.80 3.27
CA ARG A 173 -3.10 -31.13 2.79
C ARG A 173 -4.14 -30.90 3.88
N GLU A 174 -3.88 -31.39 5.08
CA GLU A 174 -4.78 -31.20 6.23
C GLU A 174 -4.89 -29.72 6.61
N ARG A 175 -3.76 -29.01 6.64
CA ARG A 175 -3.70 -27.57 6.93
C ARG A 175 -4.54 -26.75 5.94
N LEU A 176 -4.42 -27.01 4.65
CA LEU A 176 -5.19 -26.37 3.59
C LEU A 176 -6.67 -26.68 3.69
N ALA A 177 -7.04 -27.95 3.95
CA ALA A 177 -8.43 -28.36 4.11
C ALA A 177 -9.12 -27.71 5.32
N THR A 178 -8.35 -27.33 6.34
CA THR A 178 -8.83 -26.76 7.61
C THR A 178 -8.45 -25.28 7.79
N LEU A 179 -7.85 -24.63 6.82
CA LEU A 179 -7.29 -23.28 6.88
C LEU A 179 -8.27 -22.20 7.36
N LYS A 180 -9.53 -22.26 6.89
CA LYS A 180 -10.60 -21.29 7.24
C LYS A 180 -10.17 -19.82 7.09
N ARG A 181 -9.31 -19.53 6.15
CA ARG A 181 -8.83 -18.20 5.74
C ARG A 181 -8.96 -18.08 4.23
N ALA A 182 -9.11 -16.87 3.75
CA ALA A 182 -9.01 -16.63 2.32
C ALA A 182 -7.58 -16.93 1.84
N LEU A 183 -7.45 -17.60 0.70
CA LEU A 183 -6.16 -18.00 0.15
C LEU A 183 -5.97 -17.43 -1.26
N LEU A 184 -4.87 -16.73 -1.47
CA LEU A 184 -4.38 -16.31 -2.78
C LEU A 184 -3.11 -17.09 -3.10
N ILE A 185 -3.07 -17.70 -4.27
CA ILE A 185 -1.93 -18.44 -4.78
C ILE A 185 -1.39 -17.68 -6.00
N LEU A 186 -0.17 -17.20 -5.93
CA LEU A 186 0.55 -16.61 -7.05
C LEU A 186 1.68 -17.55 -7.43
N HIS A 187 1.74 -17.94 -8.70
CA HIS A 187 2.77 -18.87 -9.18
C HIS A 187 3.09 -18.63 -10.65
N SER A 188 4.36 -18.75 -11.01
CA SER A 188 4.80 -18.66 -12.40
C SER A 188 4.78 -20.04 -13.07
N PRO A 189 4.20 -20.17 -14.27
CA PRO A 189 4.23 -21.43 -15.02
C PRO A 189 5.63 -21.79 -15.53
N VAL A 190 6.59 -20.89 -15.42
CA VAL A 190 7.98 -21.14 -15.82
C VAL A 190 8.94 -21.15 -14.63
N ASP A 191 8.42 -21.28 -13.41
CA ASP A 191 9.22 -21.44 -12.20
C ASP A 191 10.10 -22.68 -12.30
N GLN A 192 11.40 -22.50 -12.14
CA GLN A 192 12.40 -23.58 -12.28
C GLN A 192 12.80 -24.18 -10.93
N VAL A 193 12.21 -23.70 -9.82
CA VAL A 193 12.54 -24.11 -8.46
C VAL A 193 11.39 -24.89 -7.82
N VAL A 194 10.19 -24.34 -7.93
CA VAL A 194 8.95 -24.98 -7.45
C VAL A 194 8.02 -25.10 -8.63
N ASP A 195 7.74 -26.32 -9.02
CA ASP A 195 6.90 -26.60 -10.18
C ASP A 195 5.48 -26.04 -10.02
N ILE A 196 4.87 -25.63 -11.14
CA ILE A 196 3.50 -25.10 -11.17
C ILE A 196 2.46 -26.11 -10.65
N GLU A 197 2.71 -27.40 -10.78
CA GLU A 197 1.86 -28.46 -10.23
C GLU A 197 1.70 -28.36 -8.70
N GLU A 198 2.68 -27.84 -7.99
CA GLU A 198 2.60 -27.58 -6.55
C GLU A 198 1.47 -26.60 -6.23
N SER A 199 1.30 -25.57 -7.04
CA SER A 199 0.17 -24.64 -6.92
C SER A 199 -1.19 -25.31 -7.16
N THR A 200 -1.24 -26.27 -8.07
CA THR A 200 -2.44 -27.10 -8.31
C THR A 200 -2.78 -27.92 -7.07
N GLY A 201 -1.79 -28.54 -6.43
CA GLY A 201 -1.95 -29.28 -5.17
C GLY A 201 -2.53 -28.38 -4.06
N ILE A 202 -1.96 -27.19 -3.88
CA ILE A 202 -2.46 -26.19 -2.92
C ILE A 202 -3.91 -25.80 -3.26
N TYR A 203 -4.18 -25.48 -4.53
CA TYR A 203 -5.50 -25.03 -4.95
C TYR A 203 -6.56 -26.11 -4.75
N VAL A 204 -6.27 -27.36 -5.10
CA VAL A 204 -7.23 -28.48 -4.95
C VAL A 204 -7.51 -28.78 -3.48
N ALA A 205 -6.49 -28.79 -2.63
CA ALA A 205 -6.63 -29.09 -1.20
C ALA A 205 -7.36 -28.00 -0.41
N ALA A 206 -7.16 -26.73 -0.76
CA ALA A 206 -7.76 -25.60 -0.08
C ALA A 206 -9.27 -25.50 -0.35
N LYS A 207 -10.02 -25.01 0.66
CA LYS A 207 -11.44 -24.66 0.54
C LYS A 207 -11.61 -23.19 0.18
N HIS A 208 -12.79 -22.85 -0.36
CA HIS A 208 -13.12 -21.44 -0.63
C HIS A 208 -13.23 -20.60 0.65
N PRO A 209 -12.90 -19.29 0.58
CA PRO A 209 -12.50 -18.55 -0.62
C PRO A 209 -11.04 -18.80 -0.99
N LYS A 210 -10.78 -19.11 -2.25
CA LYS A 210 -9.45 -19.29 -2.81
C LYS A 210 -9.35 -18.69 -4.21
N SER A 211 -8.18 -18.16 -4.54
CA SER A 211 -7.89 -17.53 -5.84
C SER A 211 -6.53 -17.98 -6.33
N PHE A 212 -6.36 -18.04 -7.65
CA PHE A 212 -5.07 -18.29 -8.29
C PHE A 212 -4.77 -17.16 -9.26
N VAL A 213 -3.52 -16.71 -9.29
CA VAL A 213 -3.01 -15.73 -10.25
C VAL A 213 -1.69 -16.23 -10.81
N SER A 214 -1.63 -16.31 -12.14
CA SER A 214 -0.39 -16.60 -12.86
C SER A 214 0.56 -15.40 -12.81
N LEU A 215 1.83 -15.65 -12.54
CA LEU A 215 2.91 -14.66 -12.63
C LEU A 215 3.62 -14.74 -14.00
N ASP A 216 3.00 -15.37 -14.99
CA ASP A 216 3.42 -15.49 -16.38
C ASP A 216 4.90 -15.91 -16.55
N LYS A 217 5.82 -14.95 -16.78
CA LYS A 217 7.23 -15.21 -17.04
C LYS A 217 8.14 -14.86 -15.87
N ALA A 218 7.60 -14.65 -14.68
CA ALA A 218 8.40 -14.35 -13.51
C ALA A 218 9.29 -15.55 -13.14
N ASP A 219 10.51 -15.28 -12.72
CA ASP A 219 11.34 -16.30 -12.10
C ASP A 219 10.93 -16.53 -10.64
N HIS A 220 11.40 -17.62 -10.05
CA HIS A 220 11.07 -17.98 -8.67
C HIS A 220 11.33 -16.86 -7.65
N LEU A 221 12.41 -16.11 -7.83
CA LEU A 221 12.85 -15.06 -6.91
C LEU A 221 12.28 -13.67 -7.22
N LEU A 222 11.42 -13.54 -8.24
CA LEU A 222 10.88 -12.25 -8.70
C LEU A 222 12.00 -11.21 -8.90
N THR A 223 13.06 -11.60 -9.61
CA THR A 223 14.24 -10.75 -9.79
C THR A 223 13.95 -9.47 -10.56
N ARG A 224 12.97 -9.48 -11.45
CA ARG A 224 12.54 -8.29 -12.17
C ARG A 224 11.65 -7.41 -11.25
N PRO A 225 11.91 -6.09 -11.17
CA PRO A 225 11.13 -5.18 -10.32
C PRO A 225 9.63 -5.18 -10.64
N GLU A 226 9.28 -5.29 -11.93
CA GLU A 226 7.89 -5.29 -12.38
C GLU A 226 7.09 -6.51 -11.91
N ASP A 227 7.72 -7.68 -11.78
CA ASP A 227 7.05 -8.90 -11.29
C ASP A 227 6.73 -8.77 -9.80
N ALA A 228 7.66 -8.26 -9.00
CA ALA A 228 7.45 -7.99 -7.59
C ALA A 228 6.37 -6.90 -7.36
N ALA A 229 6.38 -5.85 -8.18
CA ALA A 229 5.37 -4.80 -8.12
C ALA A 229 3.98 -5.34 -8.48
N TYR A 230 3.87 -6.13 -9.56
CA TYR A 230 2.61 -6.77 -9.97
C TYR A 230 2.06 -7.68 -8.86
N ALA A 231 2.89 -8.55 -8.30
CA ALA A 231 2.49 -9.43 -7.19
C ALA A 231 1.96 -8.62 -6.00
N ALA A 232 2.64 -7.53 -5.61
CA ALA A 232 2.22 -6.68 -4.51
C ALA A 232 0.87 -6.00 -4.77
N VAL A 233 0.65 -5.43 -5.95
CA VAL A 233 -0.63 -4.79 -6.33
C VAL A 233 -1.77 -5.81 -6.31
N VAL A 234 -1.55 -7.00 -6.87
CA VAL A 234 -2.55 -8.09 -6.84
C VAL A 234 -2.88 -8.50 -5.41
N ILE A 235 -1.86 -8.70 -4.57
CA ILE A 235 -2.05 -9.07 -3.16
C ILE A 235 -2.84 -7.98 -2.44
N ALA A 236 -2.48 -6.70 -2.57
CA ALA A 236 -3.16 -5.59 -1.91
C ALA A 236 -4.63 -5.48 -2.37
N ALA A 237 -4.89 -5.53 -3.67
CA ALA A 237 -6.23 -5.46 -4.23
C ALA A 237 -7.11 -6.64 -3.80
N TRP A 238 -6.55 -7.85 -3.78
CA TRP A 238 -7.27 -9.04 -3.34
C TRP A 238 -7.53 -9.03 -1.83
N ALA A 239 -6.52 -8.68 -1.02
CA ALA A 239 -6.60 -8.66 0.44
C ALA A 239 -7.61 -7.63 0.96
N SER A 240 -7.84 -6.53 0.23
CA SER A 240 -8.83 -5.51 0.60
C SER A 240 -10.26 -6.03 0.77
N ARG A 241 -10.56 -7.21 0.24
CA ARG A 241 -11.87 -7.88 0.40
C ARG A 241 -12.03 -8.60 1.74
N TYR A 242 -10.94 -8.84 2.45
CA TYR A 242 -10.91 -9.69 3.65
C TYR A 242 -10.40 -8.96 4.90
N ILE A 243 -9.78 -7.81 4.70
CA ILE A 243 -9.23 -6.97 5.78
C ILE A 243 -10.08 -5.71 5.83
N GLU A 244 -10.89 -5.54 6.87
CA GLU A 244 -11.90 -4.48 6.99
C GLU A 244 -11.30 -3.08 6.84
N ASP A 245 -10.16 -2.80 7.48
CA ASP A 245 -9.48 -1.51 7.38
C ASP A 245 -8.95 -1.22 5.96
N MET A 246 -8.71 -2.26 5.14
CA MET A 246 -8.33 -2.11 3.74
C MET A 246 -9.53 -1.89 2.82
N SER A 247 -10.73 -2.33 3.19
CA SER A 247 -11.95 -2.18 2.40
C SER A 247 -12.56 -0.78 2.50
N THR A 248 -12.21 -0.02 3.54
CA THR A 248 -12.65 1.36 3.69
C THR A 248 -11.93 2.20 2.63
N PRO A 249 -12.66 2.87 1.72
CA PRO A 249 -12.05 3.86 0.84
C PRO A 249 -11.28 4.88 1.70
N MET A 250 -10.13 5.35 1.24
CA MET A 250 -9.45 6.48 1.86
C MET A 250 -10.40 7.69 1.79
N GLY A 251 -11.22 7.89 2.83
CA GLY A 251 -12.29 8.89 2.82
C GLY A 251 -13.43 8.63 3.80
N GLY A 252 -13.35 7.60 4.63
CA GLY A 252 -14.42 7.22 5.58
C GLY A 252 -14.34 7.84 6.98
N ALA A 253 -13.43 8.76 7.27
CA ALA A 253 -13.60 9.65 8.42
C ALA A 253 -14.61 10.73 8.03
N GLU A 254 -15.62 11.00 8.86
CA GLU A 254 -16.47 12.19 8.68
C GLU A 254 -15.54 13.39 8.50
N ALA A 255 -15.70 14.07 7.37
CA ALA A 255 -14.91 15.25 7.09
C ALA A 255 -15.27 16.30 8.16
N ASP A 256 -14.29 16.66 8.99
CA ASP A 256 -14.49 17.68 10.02
C ASP A 256 -14.11 19.09 9.52
N GLY A 257 -13.92 19.23 8.18
CA GLY A 257 -13.50 20.47 7.53
C GLY A 257 -12.09 20.90 7.89
N VAL A 258 -11.34 20.10 8.64
CA VAL A 258 -9.99 20.45 9.06
C VAL A 258 -8.96 19.77 8.17
N VAL A 259 -8.12 20.58 7.54
CA VAL A 259 -6.91 20.09 6.86
C VAL A 259 -5.78 19.96 7.88
N ARG A 260 -5.21 18.77 7.98
CA ARG A 260 -4.07 18.49 8.86
C ARG A 260 -2.82 18.27 8.03
N VAL A 261 -1.76 18.99 8.38
CA VAL A 261 -0.47 18.88 7.69
C VAL A 261 0.60 18.64 8.75
N ALA A 262 1.43 17.61 8.53
CA ALA A 262 2.52 17.26 9.44
C ALA A 262 3.76 16.80 8.66
N GLU A 263 4.94 17.12 9.18
CA GLU A 263 6.20 16.57 8.66
C GLU A 263 6.22 15.04 8.78
N THR A 264 6.76 14.37 7.77
CA THR A 264 6.90 12.90 7.79
C THR A 264 8.22 12.43 8.40
N GLY A 265 9.22 13.32 8.43
CA GLY A 265 10.60 12.96 8.80
C GLY A 265 11.36 12.16 7.75
N ALA A 266 10.73 11.78 6.63
CA ALA A 266 11.38 11.02 5.56
C ALA A 266 12.26 11.90 4.63
N GLY A 267 12.08 13.21 4.66
CA GLY A 267 12.84 14.18 3.87
C GLY A 267 12.72 15.57 4.46
N ARG A 268 13.48 16.52 3.89
CA ARG A 268 13.56 17.88 4.42
C ARG A 268 12.24 18.65 4.36
N PHE A 269 11.43 18.42 3.32
CA PHE A 269 10.22 19.19 3.03
C PHE A 269 8.97 18.31 2.88
N GLN A 270 9.12 16.97 2.97
CA GLN A 270 7.98 16.09 2.81
C GLN A 270 6.99 16.25 3.97
N VAL A 271 5.74 16.50 3.60
CA VAL A 271 4.62 16.59 4.54
C VAL A 271 3.51 15.60 4.15
N LYS A 272 2.82 15.07 5.16
CA LYS A 272 1.57 14.36 5.01
C LYS A 272 0.43 15.34 5.15
N ILE A 273 -0.52 15.31 4.23
CA ILE A 273 -1.71 16.15 4.19
C ILE A 273 -2.93 15.25 4.32
N GLU A 274 -3.76 15.51 5.31
CA GLU A 274 -5.04 14.83 5.53
C GLU A 274 -6.17 15.83 5.36
N ALA A 275 -7.07 15.58 4.42
CA ALA A 275 -8.19 16.48 4.11
C ALA A 275 -9.40 15.66 3.62
N GLY A 276 -10.57 15.85 4.21
CA GLY A 276 -11.81 15.20 3.79
C GLY A 276 -11.68 13.66 3.73
N GLY A 277 -10.91 13.05 4.63
CA GLY A 277 -10.61 11.63 4.64
C GLY A 277 -9.60 11.16 3.57
N ALA A 278 -9.15 12.04 2.68
CA ALA A 278 -8.06 11.75 1.75
C ALA A 278 -6.70 12.00 2.40
N VAL A 279 -5.70 11.23 1.99
CA VAL A 279 -4.31 11.42 2.39
C VAL A 279 -3.46 11.62 1.15
N LEU A 280 -2.69 12.69 1.11
CA LEU A 280 -1.72 12.95 0.05
C LEU A 280 -0.41 13.45 0.66
N MET A 281 0.66 13.34 -0.12
CA MET A 281 1.97 13.87 0.25
C MET A 281 2.16 15.22 -0.43
N GLY A 282 2.72 16.18 0.29
CA GLY A 282 3.25 17.41 -0.29
C GLY A 282 4.78 17.41 -0.16
N ASP A 283 5.48 18.00 -1.11
CA ASP A 283 6.95 18.08 -1.08
C ASP A 283 7.43 19.20 -1.99
N GLU A 284 8.72 19.48 -1.93
CA GLU A 284 9.40 20.40 -2.84
C GLU A 284 10.19 19.62 -3.91
N PRO A 285 10.53 20.26 -5.05
CA PRO A 285 11.36 19.66 -6.09
C PRO A 285 12.76 19.29 -5.60
N VAL A 286 13.37 18.29 -6.24
CA VAL A 286 14.75 17.87 -5.95
C VAL A 286 15.75 19.04 -6.09
N SER A 287 15.50 19.97 -7.02
CA SER A 287 16.34 21.14 -7.26
C SER A 287 16.49 22.07 -6.06
N VAL A 288 15.55 22.04 -5.11
CA VAL A 288 15.58 22.85 -3.88
C VAL A 288 15.79 22.00 -2.62
N GLY A 289 16.07 20.71 -2.79
CA GLY A 289 16.38 19.76 -1.70
C GLY A 289 15.19 18.95 -1.20
N GLY A 290 14.08 18.96 -1.93
CA GLY A 290 12.96 18.02 -1.74
C GLY A 290 13.22 16.66 -2.40
N MET A 291 12.23 15.78 -2.33
CA MET A 291 12.26 14.46 -2.96
C MET A 291 11.30 14.35 -4.15
N ALA A 292 10.58 15.41 -4.49
CA ALA A 292 9.51 15.43 -5.50
C ALA A 292 8.48 14.30 -5.26
N SER A 293 8.15 14.01 -4.01
CA SER A 293 7.25 12.91 -3.61
C SER A 293 5.78 13.30 -3.57
N GLY A 294 5.45 14.55 -3.89
CA GLY A 294 4.11 15.10 -3.95
C GLY A 294 4.09 16.52 -4.55
N PRO A 295 2.89 17.12 -4.72
CA PRO A 295 2.77 18.47 -5.21
C PRO A 295 3.37 19.49 -4.23
N THR A 296 3.89 20.58 -4.80
CA THR A 296 4.37 21.73 -4.05
C THR A 296 3.20 22.51 -3.40
N PRO A 297 3.45 23.36 -2.41
CA PRO A 297 2.40 24.18 -1.79
C PRO A 297 1.60 25.02 -2.80
N TYR A 298 2.24 25.62 -3.79
CA TYR A 298 1.54 26.41 -4.80
C TYR A 298 0.77 25.55 -5.82
N GLU A 299 1.22 24.33 -6.10
CA GLU A 299 0.44 23.38 -6.89
C GLU A 299 -0.82 22.92 -6.13
N LEU A 300 -0.77 22.79 -4.79
CA LEU A 300 -1.94 22.53 -3.97
C LEU A 300 -2.95 23.67 -3.99
N VAL A 301 -2.49 24.93 -3.92
CA VAL A 301 -3.35 26.10 -4.10
C VAL A 301 -3.97 26.12 -5.50
N GLY A 302 -3.16 25.86 -6.54
CA GLY A 302 -3.63 25.73 -7.92
C GLY A 302 -4.65 24.61 -8.09
N ALA A 303 -4.45 23.47 -7.43
CA ALA A 303 -5.40 22.36 -7.44
C ALA A 303 -6.74 22.74 -6.80
N GLY A 304 -6.72 23.48 -5.68
CA GLY A 304 -7.93 24.02 -5.03
C GLY A 304 -8.68 24.98 -5.95
N LEU A 305 -7.97 25.92 -6.60
CA LEU A 305 -8.56 26.84 -7.58
C LEU A 305 -9.16 26.08 -8.77
N GLY A 306 -8.42 25.10 -9.31
CA GLY A 306 -8.87 24.29 -10.43
C GLY A 306 -10.10 23.46 -10.10
N ALA A 307 -10.10 22.79 -8.97
CA ALA A 307 -11.22 21.98 -8.51
C ALA A 307 -12.49 22.85 -8.34
N CYS A 308 -12.38 23.96 -7.62
CA CYS A 308 -13.49 24.88 -7.41
C CYS A 308 -14.04 25.43 -8.75
N THR A 309 -13.16 25.78 -9.68
CA THR A 309 -13.55 26.25 -11.03
C THR A 309 -14.39 25.20 -11.76
N VAL A 310 -13.89 23.96 -11.86
CA VAL A 310 -14.58 22.85 -12.58
C VAL A 310 -15.93 22.52 -11.92
N MET A 311 -15.98 22.46 -10.58
CA MET A 311 -17.20 22.17 -9.84
C MET A 311 -18.26 23.28 -10.04
N THR A 312 -17.84 24.55 -9.99
CA THR A 312 -18.73 25.70 -10.23
C THR A 312 -19.30 25.68 -11.67
N LEU A 313 -18.46 25.40 -12.66
CA LEU A 313 -18.89 25.29 -14.05
C LEU A 313 -19.87 24.13 -14.25
N ARG A 314 -19.64 22.97 -13.63
CA ARG A 314 -20.56 21.83 -13.67
C ARG A 314 -21.91 22.18 -13.07
N LEU A 315 -21.92 22.75 -11.87
CA LEU A 315 -23.16 23.15 -11.17
C LEU A 315 -23.96 24.18 -11.99
N TYR A 316 -23.28 25.17 -12.58
CA TYR A 316 -23.92 26.14 -13.46
C TYR A 316 -24.52 25.51 -14.73
N ALA A 317 -23.75 24.63 -15.40
CA ALA A 317 -24.23 23.94 -16.60
C ALA A 317 -25.48 23.08 -16.33
N GLU A 318 -25.49 22.33 -15.23
CA GLU A 318 -26.62 21.51 -14.80
C GLU A 318 -27.85 22.38 -14.52
N ARG A 319 -27.69 23.47 -13.77
CA ARG A 319 -28.81 24.38 -13.44
C ARG A 319 -29.39 25.04 -14.68
N LYS A 320 -28.59 25.38 -15.68
CA LYS A 320 -29.01 26.03 -16.93
C LYS A 320 -29.35 25.04 -18.05
N GLY A 321 -29.27 23.75 -17.83
CA GLY A 321 -29.49 22.73 -18.84
C GLY A 321 -28.56 22.83 -20.04
N LEU A 322 -27.31 23.28 -19.82
CA LEU A 322 -26.32 23.40 -20.89
C LEU A 322 -25.75 22.01 -21.26
N PRO A 323 -25.51 21.72 -22.55
CA PRO A 323 -24.98 20.44 -23.00
C PRO A 323 -23.45 20.35 -22.78
N LEU A 324 -22.99 20.58 -21.56
CA LEU A 324 -21.60 20.42 -21.15
C LEU A 324 -21.34 18.95 -20.81
N GLU A 325 -20.53 18.28 -21.63
CA GLU A 325 -20.12 16.89 -21.42
C GLU A 325 -19.00 16.82 -20.36
N ARG A 326 -17.97 17.65 -20.53
CA ARG A 326 -16.79 17.67 -19.65
C ARG A 326 -16.22 19.08 -19.53
N ALA A 327 -15.73 19.42 -18.35
CA ALA A 327 -14.92 20.61 -18.09
C ALA A 327 -13.56 20.17 -17.52
N SER A 328 -12.48 20.77 -17.94
CA SER A 328 -11.15 20.63 -17.35
C SER A 328 -10.46 21.98 -17.30
N VAL A 329 -9.52 22.11 -16.35
CA VAL A 329 -8.73 23.33 -16.19
C VAL A 329 -7.28 22.96 -15.88
N GLU A 330 -6.36 23.64 -16.55
CA GLU A 330 -4.95 23.65 -16.18
C GLU A 330 -4.66 24.95 -15.44
N VAL A 331 -3.97 24.87 -14.31
CA VAL A 331 -3.61 26.02 -13.50
C VAL A 331 -2.09 26.09 -13.39
N ARG A 332 -1.53 27.25 -13.72
CA ARG A 332 -0.12 27.57 -13.55
C ARG A 332 0.04 28.73 -12.59
N HIS A 333 0.98 28.65 -11.68
CA HIS A 333 1.39 29.75 -10.81
C HIS A 333 2.76 30.26 -11.22
N ASP A 334 2.87 31.56 -11.37
CA ASP A 334 4.12 32.28 -11.66
C ASP A 334 4.26 33.50 -10.76
N LYS A 335 5.50 33.85 -10.40
CA LYS A 335 5.83 35.15 -9.78
C LYS A 335 6.33 36.09 -10.84
N ARG A 336 5.59 37.20 -11.08
CA ARG A 336 5.96 38.24 -12.05
C ARG A 336 6.55 39.46 -11.34
N ALA A 337 7.86 39.63 -11.48
CA ALA A 337 8.55 40.79 -10.90
C ALA A 337 8.03 42.08 -11.49
N GLY A 338 7.65 43.05 -10.62
CA GLY A 338 7.13 44.36 -11.03
C GLY A 338 5.61 44.43 -11.20
N GLU A 339 4.89 43.34 -11.09
CA GLU A 339 3.43 43.34 -11.00
C GLU A 339 2.96 43.42 -9.55
N THR A 340 1.74 43.93 -9.34
CA THR A 340 1.11 43.99 -8.01
C THR A 340 -0.35 43.55 -8.12
N PRO A 341 -0.73 42.41 -7.55
CA PRO A 341 0.11 41.44 -6.82
C PRO A 341 1.11 40.71 -7.73
N PRO A 342 2.24 40.23 -7.19
CA PRO A 342 3.27 39.56 -7.99
C PRO A 342 2.93 38.12 -8.31
N ASP A 343 2.06 37.47 -7.51
CA ASP A 343 1.66 36.09 -7.69
C ASP A 343 0.50 36.03 -8.69
N VAL A 344 0.69 35.28 -9.79
CA VAL A 344 -0.27 35.14 -10.89
C VAL A 344 -0.65 33.70 -11.07
N PHE A 345 -1.93 33.40 -10.96
CA PHE A 345 -2.50 32.08 -11.30
C PHE A 345 -3.18 32.18 -12.66
N GLU A 346 -2.60 31.55 -13.67
CA GLU A 346 -3.19 31.44 -15.01
C GLU A 346 -4.00 30.15 -15.11
N ARG A 347 -5.26 30.25 -15.62
CA ARG A 347 -6.14 29.13 -15.87
C ARG A 347 -6.40 28.96 -17.34
N THR A 348 -6.20 27.76 -17.87
CA THR A 348 -6.60 27.35 -19.24
C THR A 348 -7.75 26.37 -19.13
N LEU A 349 -8.96 26.79 -19.57
CA LEU A 349 -10.17 25.99 -19.51
C LEU A 349 -10.40 25.24 -20.81
N THR A 350 -10.81 23.97 -20.71
CA THR A 350 -11.31 23.18 -21.83
C THR A 350 -12.75 22.75 -21.51
N LEU A 351 -13.67 23.04 -22.43
CA LEU A 351 -15.10 22.74 -22.30
C LEU A 351 -15.52 21.85 -23.47
N ASP A 352 -15.84 20.59 -23.20
CA ASP A 352 -16.34 19.63 -24.16
C ASP A 352 -17.88 19.60 -24.11
N GLY A 353 -18.50 19.43 -25.27
CA GLY A 353 -19.96 19.40 -25.44
C GLY A 353 -20.45 20.33 -26.54
N LEU A 354 -21.72 20.21 -26.89
CA LEU A 354 -22.36 20.98 -27.97
C LEU A 354 -22.77 22.40 -27.51
N LEU A 355 -21.82 23.13 -26.93
CA LEU A 355 -22.03 24.49 -26.45
C LEU A 355 -21.93 25.52 -27.59
N THR A 356 -22.83 26.51 -27.60
CA THR A 356 -22.69 27.69 -28.49
C THR A 356 -21.54 28.60 -28.05
N GLU A 357 -21.11 29.50 -28.89
CA GLU A 357 -20.05 30.48 -28.54
C GLU A 357 -20.48 31.39 -27.39
N GLU A 358 -21.74 31.77 -27.32
CA GLU A 358 -22.31 32.56 -26.21
C GLU A 358 -22.27 31.78 -24.90
N GLN A 359 -22.67 30.50 -24.95
CA GLN A 359 -22.62 29.61 -23.78
C GLN A 359 -21.18 29.42 -23.30
N ARG A 360 -20.21 29.24 -24.22
CA ARG A 360 -18.78 29.16 -23.89
C ARG A 360 -18.28 30.44 -23.21
N ALA A 361 -18.56 31.60 -23.81
CA ALA A 361 -18.18 32.89 -23.26
C ALA A 361 -18.75 33.08 -21.83
N ARG A 362 -20.02 32.69 -21.65
CA ARG A 362 -20.64 32.75 -20.32
C ARG A 362 -19.99 31.83 -19.33
N MET A 363 -19.58 30.63 -19.72
CA MET A 363 -18.87 29.70 -18.85
C MET A 363 -17.53 30.29 -18.36
N PHE A 364 -16.80 31.02 -19.20
CA PHE A 364 -15.58 31.74 -18.77
C PHE A 364 -15.87 32.80 -17.71
N GLU A 365 -16.95 33.59 -17.88
CA GLU A 365 -17.35 34.59 -16.86
C GLU A 365 -17.74 33.93 -15.53
N ILE A 366 -18.36 32.75 -15.58
CA ILE A 366 -18.69 31.95 -14.37
C ILE A 366 -17.43 31.41 -13.70
N ALA A 367 -16.43 30.97 -14.46
CA ALA A 367 -15.16 30.52 -13.91
C ALA A 367 -14.49 31.59 -13.02
N ASP A 368 -14.61 32.87 -13.38
CA ASP A 368 -14.07 33.98 -12.59
C ASP A 368 -14.86 34.28 -11.32
N LYS A 369 -16.05 33.67 -11.17
CA LYS A 369 -16.89 33.86 -9.98
C LYS A 369 -16.73 32.74 -8.94
N CYS A 370 -15.91 31.72 -9.21
CA CYS A 370 -15.79 30.60 -8.27
C CYS A 370 -15.28 31.09 -6.89
N PRO A 371 -15.76 30.55 -5.77
CA PRO A 371 -15.42 31.00 -4.43
C PRO A 371 -13.91 31.08 -4.14
N VAL A 372 -13.13 30.06 -4.53
CA VAL A 372 -11.68 30.06 -4.34
C VAL A 372 -10.98 31.17 -5.15
N HIS A 373 -11.46 31.46 -6.38
CA HIS A 373 -10.96 32.60 -7.16
C HIS A 373 -11.18 33.90 -6.40
N ARG A 374 -12.39 34.16 -5.91
CA ARG A 374 -12.69 35.38 -5.10
C ARG A 374 -11.83 35.47 -3.83
N THR A 375 -11.55 34.32 -3.19
CA THR A 375 -10.68 34.27 -2.01
C THR A 375 -9.25 34.63 -2.36
N LEU A 376 -8.71 34.16 -3.49
CA LEU A 376 -7.34 34.46 -3.91
C LEU A 376 -7.17 35.91 -4.40
N GLU A 377 -8.16 36.49 -5.08
CA GLU A 377 -8.15 37.90 -5.47
C GLU A 377 -8.42 38.85 -4.28
N GLY A 378 -9.19 38.35 -3.30
CA GLY A 378 -9.52 39.12 -2.10
C GLY A 378 -8.44 39.08 -1.03
N SER A 379 -8.60 39.92 0.00
CA SER A 379 -7.74 39.85 1.17
C SER A 379 -8.30 38.88 2.21
N SER A 380 -7.66 37.74 2.37
CA SER A 380 -8.00 36.75 3.41
C SER A 380 -7.23 37.05 4.70
N ARG A 381 -7.90 36.92 5.86
CA ARG A 381 -7.27 37.05 7.16
C ARG A 381 -6.76 35.70 7.66
N ILE A 382 -5.45 35.56 7.82
CA ILE A 382 -4.82 34.39 8.41
C ILE A 382 -4.63 34.60 9.91
N VAL A 383 -5.12 33.66 10.73
CA VAL A 383 -5.00 33.70 12.18
C VAL A 383 -4.24 32.48 12.65
N THR A 384 -3.09 32.70 13.29
CA THR A 384 -2.28 31.61 13.84
C THR A 384 -2.51 31.47 15.34
N ARG A 385 -2.76 30.24 15.82
CA ARG A 385 -2.97 29.93 17.24
C ARG A 385 -2.16 28.72 17.65
N ALA A 386 -1.75 28.65 18.92
CA ALA A 386 -1.23 27.43 19.51
C ALA A 386 -2.39 26.43 19.79
N ARG A 387 -2.10 25.14 19.81
CA ARG A 387 -3.03 23.98 19.73
C ARG A 387 -4.28 23.96 20.65
N ALA A 388 -4.52 24.92 21.53
CA ALA A 388 -5.56 24.80 22.57
C ALA A 388 -7.00 25.16 22.15
N ALA A 389 -7.27 25.65 20.93
CA ALA A 389 -8.63 26.10 20.60
C ALA A 389 -8.89 26.27 19.08
N MET A 390 -9.02 25.20 18.32
CA MET A 390 -9.66 25.26 17.00
C MET A 390 -11.08 24.68 17.07
N ALA A 391 -12.10 25.49 16.75
CA ALA A 391 -13.41 24.97 16.38
C ALA A 391 -13.35 24.44 14.95
N ALA A 392 -14.09 23.38 14.64
CA ALA A 392 -14.23 22.85 13.29
C ALA A 392 -14.86 23.94 12.38
N PRO A 393 -14.38 24.16 11.15
CA PRO A 393 -15.07 24.99 10.17
C PRO A 393 -16.41 24.38 9.76
N ASP A 394 -17.36 25.22 9.38
CA ASP A 394 -18.62 24.77 8.79
C ASP A 394 -18.40 24.39 7.31
N GLU A 395 -18.39 23.12 7.00
CA GLU A 395 -18.19 22.61 5.63
C GLU A 395 -19.31 22.95 4.67
N ALA A 396 -20.52 23.24 5.20
CA ALA A 396 -21.66 23.64 4.40
C ALA A 396 -21.48 25.03 3.77
N GLU A 397 -20.62 25.88 4.36
CA GLU A 397 -20.46 27.27 3.94
C GLU A 397 -19.84 27.39 2.53
N HIS A 398 -18.80 26.62 2.23
CA HIS A 398 -18.18 26.64 0.89
C HIS A 398 -19.12 26.12 -0.21
N PHE A 399 -19.89 25.08 0.05
CA PHE A 399 -20.87 24.56 -0.90
C PHE A 399 -22.03 25.55 -1.11
N ALA A 400 -22.46 26.22 -0.05
CA ALA A 400 -23.47 27.28 -0.11
C ALA A 400 -22.99 28.46 -0.96
N GLU A 401 -21.72 28.88 -0.84
CA GLU A 401 -21.13 29.93 -1.69
C GLU A 401 -21.12 29.52 -3.17
N MET A 402 -20.80 28.28 -3.51
CA MET A 402 -20.88 27.77 -4.89
C MET A 402 -22.32 27.77 -5.41
N GLN A 403 -23.30 27.40 -4.58
CA GLN A 403 -24.71 27.48 -4.93
C GLN A 403 -25.16 28.93 -5.18
N MET A 404 -24.76 29.87 -4.34
CA MET A 404 -25.07 31.30 -4.51
C MET A 404 -24.53 31.84 -5.83
N VAL A 405 -23.29 31.50 -6.22
CA VAL A 405 -22.72 31.88 -7.54
C VAL A 405 -23.57 31.34 -8.69
N ALA A 406 -24.06 30.09 -8.55
CA ALA A 406 -24.95 29.51 -9.55
C ALA A 406 -26.35 30.16 -9.56
N GLU A 407 -26.77 30.80 -8.46
CA GLU A 407 -28.07 31.49 -8.27
C GLU A 407 -28.04 32.95 -8.69
N GLU A 408 -26.94 33.70 -8.49
CA GLU A 408 -26.82 35.13 -8.81
C GLU A 408 -26.95 35.46 -10.31
N VAL A 409 -27.01 34.45 -11.16
CA VAL A 409 -27.19 34.65 -12.60
C VAL A 409 -28.67 34.52 -12.93
N GLU A 410 -29.41 35.64 -12.81
CA GLU A 410 -30.79 35.70 -13.25
C GLU A 410 -30.97 35.27 -14.71
N PRO A 411 -32.07 34.59 -15.05
CA PRO A 411 -32.38 34.32 -16.44
C PRO A 411 -32.81 35.63 -17.11
N GLU A 412 -32.12 36.03 -18.21
CA GLU A 412 -32.67 36.94 -19.19
C GLU A 412 -33.82 36.33 -19.96
#